data_2791d6670f2c8452304e3c15970d6c47
#
_entry.id   2791d6670f2c8452304e3c15970d6c47
#
_cell.length_a   1.000
_cell.length_b   1.000
_cell.length_c   1.000
_cell.angle_alpha   90.00
_cell.angle_beta   90.00
_cell.angle_gamma   90.00
#
_symmetry.space_group_name_H-M   'P 1'
#
loop_
_entity.id
_entity.type
_entity.pdbx_description
1 polymer ?
#
loop_
_entity_poly.entity_id
_entity_poly.type
_entity_poly.pdbx_seq_one_letter_code
_entity_poly.pdbx_strand_id
1 'polypeptide(L)'
;MPNDRERASRRGFLQAGGVAVGALVANSARAAIAEPAAKRAIVLFLQGGCSQLDTWDMKPGAPAEYRGEFDSIATATPGYRVCEHLPMLAARTNQFNVLRSVHHGTPSHEAAIHWVLTGYDYPGANTTTKNRNDKPSVGSFVAKVRGSSRPGLPAYFCVPDKGQLGDRVRYADSNFLGLAYSPFESGPVPVDATSPYRVPQPLVMFRGMPLTRFDERQGLLQQLDSFRREADATGMMTGMDQFRRTALDMINHPVTQAAVDLSKETPETRQRYGSNKFGQRALMARRLAEAGVPFTLVNLADNQDWDTHVDNFNALKTRLLPLLDRAVATLLDELTERGLLETTLVAVVSEFGRTPKINNNAGRDHWSDVFSVVLTGGGLKTGQVLGTSNARAEIPQDRPIHYNDVLATIYRQLGIATDRVFMHEGRPVPILYQGTPIPELI
;
A
#
# COMPACT_ATOMS: atom_id res chain seq x y z
N MET A 1 -53.30 -54.11 28.66
CA MET A 1 -52.99 -53.33 27.48
C MET A 1 -51.74 -52.54 27.74
N PRO A 2 -50.59 -52.89 27.17
CA PRO A 2 -49.36 -52.19 27.40
C PRO A 2 -49.14 -51.05 26.42
N ASN A 3 -48.57 -49.99 26.90
CA ASN A 3 -48.23 -48.76 26.23
C ASN A 3 -46.76 -48.88 25.66
N ASP A 4 -46.61 -49.07 24.37
CA ASP A 4 -45.33 -48.99 23.68
C ASP A 4 -44.94 -47.52 23.48
N ARG A 5 -44.00 -47.04 24.31
CA ARG A 5 -43.27 -45.79 24.03
C ARG A 5 -41.95 -46.19 23.36
N GLU A 6 -41.87 -45.97 22.06
CA GLU A 6 -40.60 -46.07 21.29
C GLU A 6 -39.55 -45.13 21.86
N ARG A 7 -38.47 -45.72 22.34
CA ARG A 7 -37.24 -44.99 22.72
C ARG A 7 -36.46 -44.69 21.45
N ALA A 8 -36.56 -43.49 20.93
CA ALA A 8 -35.67 -43.00 19.93
C ALA A 8 -34.22 -43.06 20.44
N SER A 9 -33.36 -43.81 19.77
CA SER A 9 -31.98 -44.03 20.20
C SER A 9 -31.14 -42.78 19.92
N ARG A 10 -30.33 -42.39 20.91
CA ARG A 10 -29.35 -41.28 20.79
C ARG A 10 -28.44 -41.38 19.56
N ARG A 11 -28.26 -42.53 18.98
CA ARG A 11 -27.50 -42.78 17.76
C ARG A 11 -28.17 -42.28 16.49
N GLY A 12 -29.50 -42.32 16.42
CA GLY A 12 -30.27 -41.76 15.27
C GLY A 12 -30.26 -40.24 15.22
N PHE A 13 -30.19 -39.59 16.40
CA PHE A 13 -30.15 -38.13 16.48
C PHE A 13 -28.79 -37.56 16.05
N LEU A 14 -27.67 -38.29 16.32
CA LEU A 14 -26.35 -37.86 15.92
C LEU A 14 -26.06 -38.10 14.44
N GLN A 15 -26.72 -39.06 13.80
CA GLN A 15 -26.58 -39.28 12.35
C GLN A 15 -27.39 -38.27 11.51
N ALA A 16 -28.56 -37.84 11.99
CA ALA A 16 -29.37 -36.82 11.31
C ALA A 16 -28.77 -35.41 11.45
N GLY A 17 -28.13 -35.10 12.61
CA GLY A 17 -27.44 -33.83 12.84
C GLY A 17 -26.15 -33.66 12.05
N GLY A 18 -25.41 -34.77 11.82
CA GLY A 18 -24.13 -34.73 11.10
C GLY A 18 -24.26 -34.46 9.60
N VAL A 19 -25.37 -34.87 8.98
CA VAL A 19 -25.59 -34.66 7.55
C VAL A 19 -26.07 -33.22 7.26
N ALA A 20 -26.82 -32.61 8.19
CA ALA A 20 -27.32 -31.25 8.02
C ALA A 20 -26.23 -30.18 8.19
N VAL A 21 -25.27 -30.40 9.09
CA VAL A 21 -24.12 -29.48 9.27
C VAL A 21 -23.09 -29.62 8.15
N GLY A 22 -22.90 -30.81 7.59
CA GLY A 22 -22.03 -31.02 6.44
C GLY A 22 -22.54 -30.39 5.15
N ALA A 23 -23.85 -30.33 4.96
CA ALA A 23 -24.47 -29.72 3.77
C ALA A 23 -24.53 -28.18 3.83
N LEU A 24 -24.52 -27.59 5.01
CA LEU A 24 -24.48 -26.12 5.19
C LEU A 24 -23.07 -25.53 5.01
N VAL A 25 -22.03 -26.32 5.20
CA VAL A 25 -20.63 -25.88 5.00
C VAL A 25 -20.17 -26.07 3.53
N ALA A 26 -20.87 -26.91 2.75
CA ALA A 26 -20.50 -27.19 1.36
C ALA A 26 -21.13 -26.24 0.34
N ASN A 27 -22.04 -25.35 0.71
CA ASN A 27 -22.79 -24.48 -0.20
C ASN A 27 -22.54 -22.97 0.02
N SER A 28 -21.43 -22.58 0.64
CA SER A 28 -20.86 -21.26 0.34
C SER A 28 -20.35 -21.34 -1.10
N ALA A 29 -21.22 -21.03 -2.05
CA ALA A 29 -20.84 -20.79 -3.43
C ALA A 29 -19.61 -19.88 -3.40
N ARG A 30 -18.45 -20.42 -3.75
CA ARG A 30 -17.29 -19.63 -4.12
C ARG A 30 -17.77 -18.72 -5.23
N ALA A 31 -18.19 -17.50 -4.89
CA ALA A 31 -18.42 -16.49 -5.89
C ALA A 31 -17.14 -16.48 -6.72
N ALA A 32 -17.25 -16.88 -7.99
CA ALA A 32 -16.13 -16.87 -8.89
C ALA A 32 -15.60 -15.43 -8.84
N ILE A 33 -14.42 -15.24 -8.25
CA ILE A 33 -13.77 -13.95 -8.25
C ILE A 33 -13.55 -13.67 -9.74
N ALA A 34 -14.22 -12.65 -10.26
CA ALA A 34 -14.01 -12.19 -11.63
C ALA A 34 -12.49 -12.01 -11.85
N GLU A 35 -12.02 -12.27 -13.07
CA GLU A 35 -10.62 -12.01 -13.43
C GLU A 35 -10.21 -10.64 -12.89
N PRO A 36 -9.06 -10.53 -12.20
CA PRO A 36 -8.67 -9.28 -11.57
C PRO A 36 -8.48 -8.19 -12.62
N ALA A 37 -9.18 -7.08 -12.46
CA ALA A 37 -9.04 -5.93 -13.35
C ALA A 37 -7.61 -5.34 -13.25
N ALA A 38 -7.03 -5.31 -12.04
CA ALA A 38 -5.65 -4.90 -11.82
C ALA A 38 -4.71 -6.10 -11.72
N LYS A 39 -3.66 -6.09 -12.53
CA LYS A 39 -2.55 -7.06 -12.41
C LYS A 39 -1.56 -6.64 -11.32
N ARG A 40 -1.51 -5.36 -10.99
CA ARG A 40 -0.55 -4.77 -10.05
C ARG A 40 -1.09 -3.51 -9.39
N ALA A 41 -0.46 -3.11 -8.27
CA ALA A 41 -0.78 -1.86 -7.58
C ALA A 41 0.51 -1.10 -7.23
N ILE A 42 0.45 0.23 -7.36
CA ILE A 42 1.43 1.18 -6.87
C ILE A 42 0.75 2.04 -5.82
N VAL A 43 1.26 2.04 -4.59
CA VAL A 43 0.80 2.91 -3.52
C VAL A 43 1.87 3.95 -3.25
N LEU A 44 1.56 5.21 -3.55
CA LEU A 44 2.40 6.38 -3.29
C LEU A 44 2.03 6.92 -1.91
N PHE A 45 2.90 6.73 -0.93
CA PHE A 45 2.65 7.07 0.46
C PHE A 45 3.30 8.40 0.82
N LEU A 46 2.48 9.36 1.25
CA LEU A 46 2.87 10.71 1.65
C LEU A 46 3.02 10.74 3.17
N GLN A 47 4.09 10.11 3.67
CA GLN A 47 4.32 9.94 5.11
C GLN A 47 4.49 11.26 5.82
N GLY A 48 3.67 11.45 6.86
CA GLY A 48 3.65 12.66 7.67
C GLY A 48 2.26 13.33 7.72
N GLY A 49 1.32 12.99 6.84
CA GLY A 49 -0.03 13.57 6.83
C GLY A 49 -0.19 14.73 5.86
N CYS A 50 -0.62 14.43 4.64
CA CYS A 50 -0.85 15.45 3.62
C CYS A 50 -2.13 16.25 3.92
N SER A 51 -2.01 17.59 3.94
CA SER A 51 -3.15 18.48 4.19
C SER A 51 -4.19 18.43 3.08
N GLN A 52 -5.41 17.99 3.43
CA GLN A 52 -6.54 17.96 2.51
C GLN A 52 -6.98 19.35 2.06
N LEU A 53 -6.95 20.34 2.97
CA LEU A 53 -7.36 21.71 2.65
C LEU A 53 -6.39 22.43 1.70
N ASP A 54 -5.11 22.09 1.78
CA ASP A 54 -4.08 22.76 1.02
C ASP A 54 -3.76 22.01 -0.29
N THR A 55 -4.56 20.96 -0.62
CA THR A 55 -4.36 20.12 -1.81
C THR A 55 -5.65 19.84 -2.58
N TRP A 56 -6.43 18.84 -2.14
CA TRP A 56 -7.52 18.22 -2.89
C TRP A 56 -8.92 18.70 -2.49
N ASP A 57 -9.10 19.18 -1.26
CA ASP A 57 -10.40 19.57 -0.70
C ASP A 57 -10.39 21.01 -0.18
N MET A 58 -9.96 21.93 -1.03
CA MET A 58 -9.86 23.35 -0.71
C MET A 58 -11.21 23.97 -0.35
N LYS A 59 -11.19 24.90 0.60
CA LYS A 59 -12.37 25.60 1.12
C LYS A 59 -12.20 27.13 0.94
N PRO A 60 -12.25 27.67 -0.29
CA PRO A 60 -11.98 29.08 -0.54
C PRO A 60 -12.96 30.04 0.19
N GLY A 61 -14.15 29.55 0.54
CA GLY A 61 -15.15 30.31 1.31
C GLY A 61 -14.98 30.22 2.84
N ALA A 62 -14.03 29.43 3.34
CA ALA A 62 -13.77 29.33 4.77
C ALA A 62 -13.04 30.58 5.31
N PRO A 63 -13.13 30.91 6.61
CA PRO A 63 -12.32 31.95 7.24
C PRO A 63 -10.82 31.72 7.00
N ALA A 64 -10.04 32.83 6.98
CA ALA A 64 -8.61 32.78 6.62
C ALA A 64 -7.80 31.80 7.49
N GLU A 65 -8.12 31.70 8.77
CA GLU A 65 -7.47 30.78 9.72
C GLU A 65 -7.75 29.29 9.45
N TYR A 66 -8.65 28.98 8.50
CA TYR A 66 -8.94 27.64 7.99
C TYR A 66 -8.42 27.43 6.57
N ARG A 67 -8.82 28.34 5.63
CA ARG A 67 -8.50 28.17 4.20
C ARG A 67 -7.03 28.30 3.86
N GLY A 68 -6.24 28.99 4.69
CA GLY A 68 -4.81 29.21 4.46
C GLY A 68 -4.52 30.25 3.38
N GLU A 69 -3.30 30.15 2.83
CA GLU A 69 -2.74 31.14 1.90
C GLU A 69 -2.95 30.80 0.42
N PHE A 70 -3.25 29.54 0.09
CA PHE A 70 -3.26 29.09 -1.31
C PHE A 70 -4.57 29.38 -2.01
N ASP A 71 -4.45 29.77 -3.28
CA ASP A 71 -5.56 29.83 -4.19
C ASP A 71 -5.85 28.46 -4.83
N SER A 72 -7.04 28.32 -5.36
CA SER A 72 -7.43 27.14 -6.10
C SER A 72 -7.49 27.40 -7.59
N ILE A 73 -7.14 26.40 -8.39
CA ILE A 73 -7.23 26.46 -9.86
C ILE A 73 -8.30 25.50 -10.38
N ALA A 74 -8.83 25.82 -11.56
CA ALA A 74 -9.75 24.93 -12.28
C ALA A 74 -9.04 23.65 -12.72
N THR A 75 -9.81 22.58 -12.85
CA THR A 75 -9.30 21.28 -13.24
C THR A 75 -9.95 20.77 -14.52
N ALA A 76 -9.45 19.66 -15.06
CA ALA A 76 -10.07 18.96 -16.19
C ALA A 76 -11.46 18.36 -15.84
N THR A 77 -11.78 18.21 -14.55
CA THR A 77 -13.10 17.79 -14.08
C THR A 77 -13.97 19.02 -13.80
N PRO A 78 -15.06 19.27 -14.56
CA PRO A 78 -15.89 20.45 -14.40
C PRO A 78 -16.41 20.62 -12.97
N GLY A 79 -16.33 21.85 -12.45
CA GLY A 79 -16.78 22.20 -11.10
C GLY A 79 -15.85 21.80 -9.97
N TYR A 80 -14.79 21.05 -10.24
CA TYR A 80 -13.78 20.68 -9.26
C TYR A 80 -12.55 21.58 -9.35
N ARG A 81 -12.00 21.95 -8.20
CA ARG A 81 -10.82 22.82 -8.07
C ARG A 81 -9.83 22.22 -7.09
N VAL A 82 -8.55 22.38 -7.36
CA VAL A 82 -7.42 21.92 -6.51
C VAL A 82 -6.47 23.08 -6.22
N CYS A 83 -5.52 22.86 -5.34
CA CYS A 83 -4.48 23.83 -5.02
C CYS A 83 -3.72 24.29 -6.27
N GLU A 84 -3.42 25.59 -6.35
CA GLU A 84 -2.68 26.23 -7.44
C GLU A 84 -1.28 25.64 -7.67
N HIS A 85 -0.71 24.97 -6.66
CA HIS A 85 0.59 24.32 -6.75
C HIS A 85 0.53 22.88 -7.29
N LEU A 86 -0.64 22.46 -7.83
CA LEU A 86 -0.85 21.16 -8.48
C LEU A 86 -1.31 21.31 -9.95
N PRO A 87 -0.69 22.16 -10.79
CA PRO A 87 -1.17 22.45 -12.13
C PRO A 87 -1.14 21.24 -13.07
N MET A 88 -0.14 20.38 -12.97
CA MET A 88 -0.04 19.19 -13.82
C MET A 88 -1.12 18.17 -13.49
N LEU A 89 -1.42 17.96 -12.21
CA LEU A 89 -2.50 17.08 -11.75
C LEU A 89 -3.88 17.71 -11.99
N ALA A 90 -4.03 19.03 -11.85
CA ALA A 90 -5.25 19.72 -12.22
C ALA A 90 -5.68 19.43 -13.67
N ALA A 91 -4.73 19.41 -14.60
CA ALA A 91 -4.97 19.09 -16.01
C ALA A 91 -5.32 17.62 -16.27
N ARG A 92 -5.22 16.74 -15.27
CA ARG A 92 -5.41 15.28 -15.38
C ARG A 92 -6.50 14.72 -14.45
N THR A 93 -7.28 15.55 -13.79
CA THR A 93 -8.29 15.08 -12.82
C THR A 93 -9.36 14.17 -13.45
N ASN A 94 -9.57 14.23 -14.75
CA ASN A 94 -10.42 13.29 -15.48
C ASN A 94 -9.83 11.88 -15.59
N GLN A 95 -8.54 11.68 -15.27
CA GLN A 95 -7.85 10.40 -15.32
C GLN A 95 -7.79 9.70 -13.96
N PHE A 96 -8.18 10.36 -12.88
CA PHE A 96 -8.17 9.79 -11.53
C PHE A 96 -9.38 10.20 -10.71
N ASN A 97 -9.58 9.54 -9.59
CA ASN A 97 -10.64 9.86 -8.65
C ASN A 97 -10.06 10.50 -7.39
N VAL A 98 -10.79 11.46 -6.84
CA VAL A 98 -10.45 12.10 -5.56
C VAL A 98 -11.53 11.77 -4.53
N LEU A 99 -11.14 11.11 -3.45
CA LEU A 99 -11.98 10.80 -2.31
C LEU A 99 -11.71 11.86 -1.24
N ARG A 100 -12.66 12.75 -0.94
CA ARG A 100 -12.47 13.90 -0.05
C ARG A 100 -13.02 13.72 1.36
N SER A 101 -13.66 12.60 1.63
CA SER A 101 -14.36 12.31 2.88
C SER A 101 -13.81 11.06 3.57
N VAL A 102 -12.53 10.73 3.31
CA VAL A 102 -11.90 9.55 3.93
C VAL A 102 -11.58 9.84 5.39
N HIS A 103 -11.77 8.84 6.26
CA HIS A 103 -11.52 8.98 7.70
C HIS A 103 -11.19 7.63 8.36
N HIS A 104 -10.58 7.66 9.56
CA HIS A 104 -10.42 6.47 10.43
C HIS A 104 -10.33 6.79 11.93
N GLY A 105 -10.24 8.07 12.33
CA GLY A 105 -10.32 8.49 13.74
C GLY A 105 -9.03 8.30 14.58
N THR A 106 -7.86 8.10 13.97
CA THR A 106 -6.59 7.85 14.67
C THR A 106 -5.54 8.90 14.32
N PRO A 107 -5.28 9.91 15.19
CA PRO A 107 -4.39 11.04 14.89
C PRO A 107 -2.93 10.84 15.32
N SER A 108 -2.49 9.63 15.66
CA SER A 108 -1.09 9.30 15.97
C SER A 108 -0.43 8.64 14.77
N HIS A 109 0.80 9.09 14.40
CA HIS A 109 1.51 8.53 13.26
C HIS A 109 1.65 7.01 13.33
N GLU A 110 2.10 6.46 14.46
CA GLU A 110 2.31 5.03 14.60
C GLU A 110 1.02 4.23 14.35
N ALA A 111 -0.07 4.64 15.01
CA ALA A 111 -1.34 3.96 14.89
C ALA A 111 -1.97 4.17 13.50
N ALA A 112 -1.88 5.36 12.95
CA ALA A 112 -2.44 5.68 11.65
C ALA A 112 -1.67 4.99 10.50
N ILE A 113 -0.33 4.97 10.52
CA ILE A 113 0.47 4.25 9.52
C ILE A 113 0.20 2.75 9.61
N HIS A 114 0.12 2.20 10.83
CA HIS A 114 -0.29 0.81 11.00
C HIS A 114 -1.65 0.56 10.34
N TRP A 115 -2.64 1.43 10.61
CA TRP A 115 -3.98 1.29 10.03
C TRP A 115 -3.95 1.33 8.50
N VAL A 116 -3.36 2.37 7.92
CA VAL A 116 -3.39 2.54 6.45
C VAL A 116 -2.58 1.47 5.70
N LEU A 117 -1.55 0.91 6.32
CA LEU A 117 -0.75 -0.13 5.70
C LEU A 117 -1.21 -1.55 5.99
N THR A 118 -2.09 -1.78 6.98
CA THR A 118 -2.56 -3.12 7.34
C THR A 118 -4.08 -3.28 7.26
N GLY A 119 -4.85 -2.21 7.40
CA GLY A 119 -6.32 -2.23 7.55
C GLY A 119 -6.80 -2.56 8.95
N TYR A 120 -5.91 -2.60 9.93
CA TYR A 120 -6.23 -2.96 11.30
C TYR A 120 -5.91 -1.83 12.28
N ASP A 121 -6.75 -1.71 13.30
CA ASP A 121 -6.47 -0.83 14.42
C ASP A 121 -5.17 -1.24 15.13
N TYR A 122 -4.48 -0.25 15.67
CA TYR A 122 -3.19 -0.46 16.33
C TYR A 122 -3.40 -0.92 17.78
N PRO A 123 -2.95 -2.12 18.15
CA PRO A 123 -3.20 -2.67 19.48
C PRO A 123 -2.39 -2.00 20.60
N GLY A 124 -1.47 -1.11 20.23
CA GLY A 124 -0.43 -0.60 21.14
C GLY A 124 -0.78 0.62 22.00
N ALA A 125 -1.97 1.22 21.85
CA ALA A 125 -2.30 2.45 22.60
C ALA A 125 -2.32 2.26 24.13
N ASN A 126 -2.48 1.03 24.61
CA ASN A 126 -2.61 0.72 26.04
C ASN A 126 -1.68 -0.41 26.56
N THR A 127 -0.67 -0.83 25.83
CA THR A 127 0.21 -1.93 26.24
C THR A 127 1.66 -1.50 26.38
N THR A 128 2.40 -2.14 27.27
CA THR A 128 3.85 -2.00 27.45
C THR A 128 4.66 -2.43 26.22
N THR A 129 4.02 -2.99 25.22
CA THR A 129 4.58 -3.40 23.92
C THR A 129 4.43 -2.30 22.87
N LYS A 130 4.72 -1.05 23.23
CA LYS A 130 4.82 0.06 22.27
C LYS A 130 5.71 -0.36 21.11
N ASN A 131 5.25 -0.11 19.87
CA ASN A 131 6.00 -0.30 18.62
C ASN A 131 6.04 -1.74 18.06
N ARG A 132 5.01 -2.55 18.28
CA ARG A 132 4.90 -3.86 17.64
C ARG A 132 3.85 -3.83 16.52
N ASN A 133 4.28 -4.13 15.30
CA ASN A 133 3.36 -4.44 14.23
C ASN A 133 2.85 -5.88 14.40
N ASP A 134 1.58 -6.06 14.70
CA ASP A 134 0.97 -7.37 14.91
C ASP A 134 0.24 -7.91 13.67
N LYS A 135 0.14 -7.11 12.62
CA LYS A 135 -0.59 -7.48 11.41
C LYS A 135 0.29 -7.39 10.16
N PRO A 136 0.11 -8.30 9.21
CA PRO A 136 0.76 -8.18 7.91
C PRO A 136 0.27 -6.95 7.15
N SER A 137 1.17 -6.36 6.40
CA SER A 137 0.82 -5.25 5.51
C SER A 137 -0.05 -5.72 4.33
N VAL A 138 -0.76 -4.77 3.72
CA VAL A 138 -1.52 -4.97 2.47
C VAL A 138 -0.65 -5.63 1.40
N GLY A 139 0.58 -5.12 1.19
CA GLY A 139 1.51 -5.70 0.22
C GLY A 139 1.92 -7.13 0.55
N SER A 140 2.06 -7.46 1.84
CA SER A 140 2.37 -8.81 2.28
C SER A 140 1.21 -9.79 2.04
N PHE A 141 -0.03 -9.35 2.25
CA PHE A 141 -1.20 -10.15 1.88
C PHE A 141 -1.30 -10.35 0.37
N VAL A 142 -1.03 -9.30 -0.43
CA VAL A 142 -0.97 -9.41 -1.90
C VAL A 142 0.11 -10.41 -2.30
N ALA A 143 1.31 -10.32 -1.74
CA ALA A 143 2.40 -11.26 -2.01
C ALA A 143 2.04 -12.70 -1.64
N LYS A 144 1.34 -12.91 -0.51
CA LYS A 144 0.89 -14.23 -0.06
C LYS A 144 -0.16 -14.85 -0.95
N VAL A 145 -1.12 -14.02 -1.42
CA VAL A 145 -2.28 -14.51 -2.17
C VAL A 145 -1.97 -14.67 -3.66
N ARG A 146 -1.24 -13.71 -4.26
CA ARG A 146 -0.98 -13.69 -5.69
C ARG A 146 0.37 -14.29 -6.07
N GLY A 147 1.33 -14.26 -5.15
CA GLY A 147 2.69 -14.67 -5.45
C GLY A 147 3.40 -13.73 -6.43
N SER A 148 4.55 -14.16 -6.91
CA SER A 148 5.30 -13.47 -7.98
C SER A 148 4.64 -13.69 -9.34
N SER A 149 4.70 -12.68 -10.21
CA SER A 149 4.18 -12.77 -11.59
C SER A 149 5.11 -13.58 -12.51
N ARG A 150 6.36 -13.73 -12.14
CA ARG A 150 7.37 -14.51 -12.89
C ARG A 150 8.54 -14.91 -11.98
N PRO A 151 9.29 -15.98 -12.33
CA PRO A 151 10.47 -16.40 -11.57
C PRO A 151 11.47 -15.26 -11.37
N GLY A 152 12.10 -15.23 -10.21
CA GLY A 152 13.10 -14.23 -9.84
C GLY A 152 12.57 -12.83 -9.49
N LEU A 153 11.30 -12.51 -9.75
CA LEU A 153 10.74 -11.20 -9.46
C LEU A 153 9.98 -11.23 -8.11
N PRO A 154 10.28 -10.34 -7.13
CA PRO A 154 9.48 -10.25 -5.93
C PRO A 154 8.03 -9.87 -6.20
N ALA A 155 7.12 -10.39 -5.37
CA ALA A 155 5.72 -10.01 -5.41
C ALA A 155 5.44 -8.65 -4.75
N TYR A 156 6.34 -8.18 -3.89
CA TYR A 156 6.18 -6.95 -3.13
C TYR A 156 7.50 -6.19 -3.02
N PHE A 157 7.48 -4.91 -3.40
CA PHE A 157 8.60 -3.97 -3.26
C PHE A 157 8.24 -2.78 -2.39
N CYS A 158 9.22 -2.31 -1.60
CA CYS A 158 9.23 -0.97 -1.00
C CYS A 158 10.31 -0.11 -1.66
N VAL A 159 9.98 1.15 -1.93
CA VAL A 159 10.86 2.14 -2.56
C VAL A 159 10.88 3.39 -1.67
N PRO A 160 12.02 3.82 -1.15
CA PRO A 160 13.33 3.16 -1.21
C PRO A 160 13.48 2.02 -0.18
N ASP A 161 12.77 2.10 0.93
CA ASP A 161 12.82 1.17 2.05
C ASP A 161 11.43 1.02 2.71
N LYS A 162 11.32 0.20 3.74
CA LYS A 162 10.06 -0.14 4.41
C LYS A 162 9.41 1.01 5.18
N GLY A 163 10.04 2.18 5.20
CA GLY A 163 9.56 3.32 5.97
C GLY A 163 9.58 3.03 7.48
N GLN A 164 10.37 3.76 8.22
CA GLN A 164 10.40 3.66 9.68
C GLN A 164 9.90 4.96 10.28
N LEU A 165 8.96 4.85 11.19
CA LEU A 165 8.68 5.91 12.15
C LEU A 165 9.68 5.80 13.28
N GLY A 166 10.72 6.65 13.28
CA GLY A 166 11.81 6.48 14.21
C GLY A 166 12.44 5.07 14.04
N ASP A 167 13.26 4.64 14.96
CA ASP A 167 14.08 3.42 14.79
C ASP A 167 13.37 2.08 15.01
N ARG A 168 12.04 2.00 15.12
CA ARG A 168 11.46 0.87 15.86
C ARG A 168 10.36 0.06 15.20
N VAL A 169 9.60 0.55 14.20
CA VAL A 169 8.45 -0.21 13.69
C VAL A 169 8.40 -0.27 12.17
N ARG A 170 8.30 -1.48 11.65
CA ARG A 170 8.25 -1.76 10.21
C ARG A 170 6.83 -2.17 9.82
N TYR A 171 5.99 -1.19 9.56
CA TYR A 171 4.58 -1.43 9.23
C TYR A 171 4.34 -2.09 7.86
N ALA A 172 5.34 -2.08 6.99
CA ALA A 172 5.26 -2.73 5.69
C ALA A 172 5.60 -4.23 5.71
N ASP A 173 5.99 -4.79 6.84
CA ASP A 173 6.44 -6.19 6.96
C ASP A 173 5.30 -7.21 6.93
N SER A 174 5.69 -8.47 6.71
CA SER A 174 4.79 -9.62 6.58
C SER A 174 4.28 -10.18 7.90
N ASN A 175 4.84 -9.78 9.02
CA ASN A 175 4.49 -10.27 10.36
C ASN A 175 4.32 -11.81 10.39
N PHE A 176 3.18 -12.33 10.87
CA PHE A 176 2.92 -13.78 11.02
C PHE A 176 2.83 -14.54 9.67
N LEU A 177 2.75 -13.87 8.54
CA LEU A 177 2.79 -14.55 7.23
C LEU A 177 4.18 -15.11 6.91
N GLY A 178 5.22 -14.61 7.59
CA GLY A 178 6.60 -15.04 7.41
C GLY A 178 7.39 -14.21 6.39
N LEU A 179 8.71 -14.23 6.54
CA LEU A 179 9.65 -13.37 5.80
C LEU A 179 9.56 -13.47 4.27
N ALA A 180 9.11 -14.62 3.75
CA ALA A 180 8.92 -14.82 2.31
C ALA A 180 7.94 -13.83 1.66
N TYR A 181 7.10 -13.18 2.45
CA TYR A 181 6.09 -12.21 2.00
C TYR A 181 6.40 -10.78 2.44
N SER A 182 7.55 -10.56 3.06
CA SER A 182 8.05 -9.22 3.35
C SER A 182 8.45 -8.50 2.07
N PRO A 183 8.37 -7.15 2.06
CA PRO A 183 8.78 -6.38 0.90
C PRO A 183 10.28 -6.51 0.63
N PHE A 184 10.62 -6.46 -0.63
CA PHE A 184 11.97 -6.24 -1.09
C PHE A 184 12.24 -4.74 -1.16
N GLU A 185 13.35 -4.28 -0.62
CA GLU A 185 13.73 -2.87 -0.61
C GLU A 185 14.55 -2.53 -1.86
N SER A 186 14.13 -1.51 -2.61
CA SER A 186 14.91 -1.06 -3.78
C SER A 186 16.25 -0.41 -3.39
N GLY A 187 16.40 -0.06 -2.12
CA GLY A 187 17.51 0.74 -1.62
C GLY A 187 17.46 2.20 -2.07
N PRO A 188 18.47 3.02 -1.70
CA PRO A 188 18.47 4.44 -2.00
C PRO A 188 18.35 4.71 -3.51
N VAL A 189 17.38 5.54 -3.87
CA VAL A 189 17.14 5.98 -5.23
C VAL A 189 17.89 7.31 -5.45
N PRO A 190 18.58 7.53 -6.58
CA PRO A 190 19.28 8.76 -6.86
C PRO A 190 18.39 10.00 -6.74
N VAL A 191 18.92 11.08 -6.19
CA VAL A 191 18.17 12.35 -6.01
C VAL A 191 18.06 13.13 -7.31
N ASP A 192 18.95 12.94 -8.26
CA ASP A 192 18.94 13.64 -9.54
C ASP A 192 18.97 12.67 -10.72
N ALA A 193 18.61 13.18 -11.90
CA ALA A 193 18.49 12.39 -13.11
C ALA A 193 19.86 11.96 -13.70
N THR A 194 20.95 12.54 -13.27
CA THR A 194 22.30 12.29 -13.77
C THR A 194 23.11 11.35 -12.88
N SER A 195 22.73 11.25 -11.59
CA SER A 195 23.41 10.37 -10.64
C SER A 195 23.30 8.90 -11.05
N PRO A 196 24.42 8.15 -10.99
CA PRO A 196 24.38 6.73 -11.26
C PRO A 196 23.54 6.01 -10.20
N TYR A 197 22.65 5.12 -10.65
CA TYR A 197 21.95 4.22 -9.75
C TYR A 197 22.90 3.11 -9.28
N ARG A 198 22.98 2.95 -7.97
CA ARG A 198 23.70 1.82 -7.39
C ARG A 198 22.69 0.74 -7.03
N VAL A 199 22.76 -0.39 -7.72
CA VAL A 199 21.96 -1.57 -7.35
C VAL A 199 22.18 -1.89 -5.87
N PRO A 200 21.13 -2.15 -5.08
CA PRO A 200 21.24 -2.43 -3.65
C PRO A 200 22.29 -3.49 -3.33
N GLN A 201 23.03 -3.32 -2.23
CA GLN A 201 24.09 -4.23 -1.79
C GLN A 201 23.67 -5.72 -1.74
N PRO A 202 22.44 -6.07 -1.29
CA PRO A 202 21.97 -7.46 -1.36
C PRO A 202 21.97 -8.04 -2.78
N LEU A 203 21.74 -7.21 -3.80
CA LEU A 203 21.78 -7.62 -5.21
C LEU A 203 23.21 -7.57 -5.81
N VAL A 204 24.16 -6.95 -5.11
CA VAL A 204 25.57 -6.79 -5.57
C VAL A 204 26.50 -7.75 -4.85
N MET A 205 26.18 -8.20 -3.65
CA MET A 205 27.09 -8.96 -2.77
C MET A 205 27.70 -10.21 -3.42
N PHE A 206 27.18 -10.67 -4.53
CA PHE A 206 27.66 -11.89 -5.20
C PHE A 206 28.32 -11.63 -6.56
N ARG A 207 28.49 -10.38 -6.98
CA ARG A 207 29.04 -10.02 -8.29
C ARG A 207 30.51 -10.42 -8.52
N GLY A 208 31.20 -10.94 -7.54
CA GLY A 208 32.57 -11.43 -7.63
C GLY A 208 32.76 -12.89 -7.19
N MET A 209 31.67 -13.58 -6.85
CA MET A 209 31.74 -14.97 -6.40
C MET A 209 31.36 -15.90 -7.55
N PRO A 210 32.24 -16.83 -7.99
CA PRO A 210 31.88 -17.83 -8.99
C PRO A 210 30.63 -18.61 -8.52
N LEU A 211 29.68 -18.81 -9.41
CA LEU A 211 28.45 -19.59 -9.14
C LEU A 211 28.75 -20.97 -8.52
N THR A 212 29.83 -21.61 -8.93
CA THR A 212 30.29 -22.89 -8.36
C THR A 212 30.58 -22.82 -6.87
N ARG A 213 31.25 -21.79 -6.37
CA ARG A 213 31.49 -21.61 -4.92
C ARG A 213 30.23 -21.27 -4.14
N PHE A 214 29.27 -20.69 -4.83
CA PHE A 214 27.97 -20.39 -4.24
C PHE A 214 27.13 -21.65 -4.08
N ASP A 215 27.07 -22.49 -5.11
CA ASP A 215 26.36 -23.78 -5.10
C ASP A 215 26.97 -24.75 -4.07
N GLU A 216 28.31 -24.78 -3.92
CA GLU A 216 29.01 -25.56 -2.90
C GLU A 216 28.64 -25.10 -1.47
N ARG A 217 28.61 -23.78 -1.22
CA ARG A 217 28.17 -23.25 0.09
C ARG A 217 26.69 -23.49 0.35
N GLN A 218 25.85 -23.41 -0.67
CA GLN A 218 24.43 -23.70 -0.59
C GLN A 218 24.20 -25.19 -0.28
N GLY A 219 24.96 -26.09 -0.90
CA GLY A 219 24.93 -27.53 -0.61
C GLY A 219 25.34 -27.85 0.81
N LEU A 220 26.38 -27.20 1.35
CA LEU A 220 26.81 -27.38 2.75
C LEU A 220 25.79 -26.81 3.76
N LEU A 221 25.21 -25.64 3.47
CA LEU A 221 24.13 -25.08 4.28
C LEU A 221 22.88 -25.94 4.25
N GLN A 222 22.51 -26.52 3.11
CA GLN A 222 21.39 -27.45 3.01
C GLN A 222 21.59 -28.72 3.83
N GLN A 223 22.80 -29.25 3.91
CA GLN A 223 23.13 -30.43 4.75
C GLN A 223 23.05 -30.09 6.24
N LEU A 224 23.53 -28.93 6.67
CA LEU A 224 23.41 -28.44 8.05
C LEU A 224 21.96 -28.09 8.42
N ASP A 225 21.20 -27.52 7.49
CA ASP A 225 19.81 -27.12 7.69
C ASP A 225 18.84 -28.30 7.63
N SER A 226 19.19 -29.45 7.00
CA SER A 226 18.36 -30.64 7.05
C SER A 226 18.23 -31.19 8.47
N PHE A 227 19.32 -31.13 9.25
CA PHE A 227 19.33 -31.52 10.68
C PHE A 227 18.45 -30.60 11.56
N ARG A 228 18.37 -29.32 11.20
CA ARG A 228 17.55 -28.34 11.93
C ARG A 228 16.08 -28.38 11.52
N ARG A 229 15.77 -28.80 10.29
CA ARG A 229 14.39 -28.89 9.78
C ARG A 229 13.56 -29.97 10.46
N GLU A 230 14.16 -31.06 10.85
CA GLU A 230 13.47 -32.12 11.63
C GLU A 230 13.04 -31.62 13.01
N ALA A 231 13.66 -30.53 13.51
CA ALA A 231 13.33 -29.90 14.79
C ALA A 231 12.44 -28.63 14.67
N ASP A 232 12.10 -28.22 13.44
CA ASP A 232 11.33 -26.98 13.22
C ASP A 232 9.82 -27.21 13.27
N ALA A 233 9.29 -27.34 14.47
CA ALA A 233 7.85 -27.48 14.72
C ALA A 233 7.05 -26.21 14.34
N THR A 234 7.71 -25.07 14.06
CA THR A 234 7.06 -23.78 13.82
C THR A 234 6.97 -23.40 12.34
N GLY A 235 7.66 -24.09 11.45
CA GLY A 235 7.76 -23.74 10.02
C GLY A 235 8.61 -22.49 9.74
N MET A 236 9.23 -21.90 10.77
CA MET A 236 10.05 -20.68 10.65
C MET A 236 11.27 -20.92 9.77
N MET A 237 11.93 -22.06 9.88
CA MET A 237 13.09 -22.43 9.07
C MET A 237 12.71 -22.62 7.60
N THR A 238 11.57 -23.24 7.33
CA THR A 238 11.03 -23.38 5.96
C THR A 238 10.74 -22.03 5.34
N GLY A 239 10.19 -21.10 6.11
CA GLY A 239 9.96 -19.71 5.66
C GLY A 239 11.27 -18.96 5.37
N MET A 240 12.30 -19.15 6.22
CA MET A 240 13.63 -18.57 6.00
C MET A 240 14.30 -19.15 4.75
N ASP A 241 14.18 -20.43 4.50
CA ASP A 241 14.73 -21.07 3.31
C ASP A 241 14.03 -20.57 2.03
N GLN A 242 12.73 -20.41 2.07
CA GLN A 242 11.97 -19.84 0.95
C GLN A 242 12.37 -18.40 0.69
N PHE A 243 12.52 -17.60 1.73
CA PHE A 243 13.01 -16.22 1.61
C PHE A 243 14.42 -16.18 1.03
N ARG A 244 15.34 -17.01 1.52
CA ARG A 244 16.70 -17.11 0.99
C ARG A 244 16.69 -17.51 -0.49
N ARG A 245 15.92 -18.53 -0.87
CA ARG A 245 15.80 -18.94 -2.29
C ARG A 245 15.26 -17.83 -3.14
N THR A 246 14.18 -17.17 -2.72
CA THR A 246 13.61 -16.03 -3.44
C THR A 246 14.63 -14.91 -3.57
N ALA A 247 15.36 -14.57 -2.50
CA ALA A 247 16.41 -13.56 -2.55
C ALA A 247 17.55 -13.93 -3.51
N LEU A 248 17.93 -15.20 -3.56
CA LEU A 248 18.95 -15.72 -4.46
C LEU A 248 18.52 -15.76 -5.92
N ASP A 249 17.28 -16.20 -6.17
CA ASP A 249 16.68 -16.18 -7.51
C ASP A 249 16.60 -14.73 -8.04
N MET A 250 16.28 -13.78 -7.16
CA MET A 250 16.24 -12.36 -7.48
C MET A 250 17.62 -11.78 -7.82
N ILE A 251 18.63 -12.13 -7.05
CA ILE A 251 20.03 -11.67 -7.26
C ILE A 251 20.54 -12.15 -8.62
N ASN A 252 20.21 -13.37 -8.98
CA ASN A 252 20.71 -14.00 -10.19
C ASN A 252 19.84 -13.71 -11.42
N HIS A 253 18.60 -13.24 -11.23
CA HIS A 253 17.68 -13.09 -12.36
C HIS A 253 17.82 -11.74 -13.06
N PRO A 254 18.15 -11.73 -14.36
CA PRO A 254 18.37 -10.49 -15.13
C PRO A 254 17.17 -9.54 -15.12
N VAL A 255 15.94 -10.07 -15.01
CA VAL A 255 14.70 -9.28 -15.00
C VAL A 255 14.61 -8.37 -13.77
N THR A 256 14.94 -8.87 -12.57
CA THR A 256 14.91 -8.06 -11.35
C THR A 256 16.01 -7.00 -11.34
N GLN A 257 17.22 -7.38 -11.74
CA GLN A 257 18.32 -6.42 -11.89
C GLN A 257 17.95 -5.31 -12.89
N ALA A 258 17.37 -5.71 -14.04
CA ALA A 258 16.92 -4.75 -15.05
C ALA A 258 15.78 -3.85 -14.53
N ALA A 259 14.85 -4.37 -13.75
CA ALA A 259 13.71 -3.60 -13.23
C ALA A 259 14.15 -2.47 -12.30
N VAL A 260 15.12 -2.73 -11.40
CA VAL A 260 15.61 -1.73 -10.45
C VAL A 260 16.71 -0.82 -11.01
N ASP A 261 17.25 -1.10 -12.17
CA ASP A 261 18.38 -0.36 -12.75
C ASP A 261 17.91 0.89 -13.50
N LEU A 262 17.87 2.04 -12.82
CA LEU A 262 17.49 3.33 -13.41
C LEU A 262 18.49 3.83 -14.47
N SER A 263 19.70 3.28 -14.56
CA SER A 263 20.67 3.67 -15.61
C SER A 263 20.23 3.22 -17.00
N LYS A 264 19.25 2.33 -17.08
CA LYS A 264 18.62 1.90 -18.35
C LYS A 264 17.60 2.88 -18.90
N GLU A 265 17.19 3.86 -18.12
CA GLU A 265 16.32 4.94 -18.58
C GLU A 265 17.14 6.04 -19.23
N THR A 266 16.57 6.66 -20.28
CA THR A 266 17.22 7.81 -20.92
C THR A 266 17.28 9.01 -19.97
N PRO A 267 18.26 9.91 -20.13
CA PRO A 267 18.31 11.14 -19.36
C PRO A 267 17.01 11.96 -19.46
N GLU A 268 16.39 11.99 -20.63
CA GLU A 268 15.14 12.71 -20.91
C GLU A 268 13.99 12.13 -20.08
N THR A 269 13.84 10.81 -20.03
CA THR A 269 12.84 10.13 -19.21
C THR A 269 13.07 10.44 -17.73
N ARG A 270 14.31 10.32 -17.26
CA ARG A 270 14.67 10.64 -15.88
C ARG A 270 14.37 12.11 -15.53
N GLN A 271 14.69 13.03 -16.46
CA GLN A 271 14.43 14.46 -16.31
C GLN A 271 12.93 14.78 -16.34
N ARG A 272 12.12 14.04 -17.11
CA ARG A 272 10.66 14.19 -17.15
C ARG A 272 10.04 14.01 -15.75
N TYR A 273 10.50 13.02 -14.99
CA TYR A 273 10.11 12.83 -13.57
C TYR A 273 10.67 13.90 -12.64
N GLY A 274 11.72 14.59 -13.05
CA GLY A 274 12.41 15.62 -12.27
C GLY A 274 13.64 15.10 -11.53
N SER A 275 14.64 15.97 -11.40
CA SER A 275 15.88 15.72 -10.68
C SER A 275 15.65 15.83 -9.18
N ASN A 276 14.86 14.92 -8.61
CA ASN A 276 14.49 14.89 -7.20
C ASN A 276 14.08 13.48 -6.76
N LYS A 277 14.05 13.25 -5.45
CA LYS A 277 13.72 11.96 -4.85
C LYS A 277 12.33 11.44 -5.24
N PHE A 278 11.31 12.28 -5.22
CA PHE A 278 9.93 11.87 -5.49
C PHE A 278 9.79 11.38 -6.93
N GLY A 279 10.32 12.15 -7.87
CA GLY A 279 10.30 11.77 -9.28
C GLY A 279 11.06 10.48 -9.56
N GLN A 280 12.27 10.34 -9.03
CA GLN A 280 13.06 9.13 -9.28
C GLN A 280 12.49 7.88 -8.57
N ARG A 281 11.82 8.04 -7.41
CA ARG A 281 11.07 6.96 -6.75
C ARG A 281 9.82 6.57 -7.54
N ALA A 282 9.10 7.53 -8.09
CA ALA A 282 7.96 7.27 -8.98
C ALA A 282 8.39 6.56 -10.28
N LEU A 283 9.52 6.97 -10.87
CA LEU A 283 10.14 6.27 -12.01
C LEU A 283 10.49 4.82 -11.67
N MET A 284 11.09 4.58 -10.50
CA MET A 284 11.35 3.21 -10.02
C MET A 284 10.06 2.39 -9.94
N ALA A 285 8.98 2.97 -9.40
CA ALA A 285 7.69 2.29 -9.31
C ALA A 285 7.12 1.94 -10.70
N ARG A 286 7.24 2.84 -11.68
CA ARG A 286 6.83 2.56 -13.06
C ARG A 286 7.61 1.36 -13.63
N ARG A 287 8.93 1.33 -13.44
CA ARG A 287 9.77 0.22 -13.90
C ARG A 287 9.42 -1.11 -13.25
N LEU A 288 9.17 -1.10 -11.94
CA LEU A 288 8.73 -2.29 -11.20
C LEU A 288 7.36 -2.78 -11.71
N ALA A 289 6.43 -1.87 -11.99
CA ALA A 289 5.14 -2.21 -12.60
C ALA A 289 5.32 -2.79 -14.01
N GLU A 290 6.15 -2.21 -14.85
CA GLU A 290 6.48 -2.70 -16.20
C GLU A 290 7.12 -4.10 -16.14
N ALA A 291 8.00 -4.35 -15.17
CA ALA A 291 8.56 -5.67 -14.93
C ALA A 291 7.52 -6.69 -14.45
N GLY A 292 6.36 -6.25 -13.93
CA GLY A 292 5.26 -7.09 -13.50
C GLY A 292 5.18 -7.31 -11.98
N VAL A 293 5.81 -6.46 -11.16
CA VAL A 293 5.70 -6.53 -9.69
C VAL A 293 4.23 -6.35 -9.26
N PRO A 294 3.63 -7.31 -8.54
CA PRO A 294 2.23 -7.24 -8.13
C PRO A 294 1.89 -6.09 -7.19
N PHE A 295 2.79 -5.72 -6.28
CA PHE A 295 2.56 -4.63 -5.34
C PHE A 295 3.83 -3.82 -5.07
N THR A 296 3.73 -2.51 -5.21
CA THR A 296 4.84 -1.58 -4.92
C THR A 296 4.36 -0.50 -3.97
N LEU A 297 4.97 -0.39 -2.79
CA LEU A 297 4.81 0.72 -1.86
C LEU A 297 5.95 1.71 -2.08
N VAL A 298 5.61 2.95 -2.35
CA VAL A 298 6.58 4.03 -2.61
C VAL A 298 6.45 5.09 -1.52
N ASN A 299 7.48 5.28 -0.73
CA ASN A 299 7.51 6.39 0.22
C ASN A 299 7.92 7.69 -0.50
N LEU A 300 7.00 8.63 -0.63
CA LEU A 300 7.23 9.99 -1.15
C LEU A 300 7.45 10.98 0.00
N ALA A 301 8.30 10.60 0.95
CA ALA A 301 8.73 11.43 2.06
C ALA A 301 10.11 10.98 2.52
N ASP A 302 10.84 11.90 3.15
CA ASP A 302 12.00 11.57 3.98
C ASP A 302 11.66 12.00 5.41
N ASN A 303 11.77 11.09 6.37
CA ASN A 303 11.52 11.39 7.79
C ASN A 303 10.23 12.17 8.04
N GLN A 304 9.11 11.74 7.44
CA GLN A 304 7.81 12.38 7.62
C GLN A 304 7.75 13.83 7.06
N ASP A 305 8.30 14.09 5.90
CA ASP A 305 8.30 15.42 5.26
C ASP A 305 6.94 16.13 5.24
N TRP A 306 5.83 15.36 5.23
CA TRP A 306 4.46 15.89 5.21
C TRP A 306 3.94 16.24 6.61
N ASP A 307 4.75 16.07 7.68
CA ASP A 307 4.40 16.42 9.07
C ASP A 307 4.65 17.92 9.35
N THR A 308 3.82 18.76 8.76
CA THR A 308 4.00 20.22 8.68
C THR A 308 3.38 20.97 9.86
N HIS A 309 3.77 20.64 11.08
CA HIS A 309 3.35 21.38 12.30
C HIS A 309 3.82 22.84 12.34
N VAL A 310 4.82 23.18 11.56
CA VAL A 310 5.44 24.50 11.47
C VAL A 310 5.62 24.84 10.01
N ASP A 311 5.35 26.11 9.65
CA ASP A 311 5.63 26.67 8.30
C ASP A 311 5.06 25.80 7.15
N ASN A 312 3.81 25.32 7.34
CA ASN A 312 3.13 24.40 6.42
C ASN A 312 3.11 24.93 4.98
N PHE A 313 2.73 26.20 4.80
CA PHE A 313 2.52 26.76 3.46
C PHE A 313 3.81 26.90 2.68
N ASN A 314 4.90 27.37 3.31
CA ASN A 314 6.18 27.45 2.65
C ASN A 314 6.75 26.04 2.30
N ALA A 315 6.64 25.07 3.21
CA ALA A 315 7.05 23.69 2.96
C ALA A 315 6.28 23.08 1.77
N LEU A 316 4.96 23.27 1.74
CA LEU A 316 4.10 22.79 0.65
C LEU A 316 4.42 23.48 -0.67
N LYS A 317 4.46 24.83 -0.70
CA LYS A 317 4.64 25.66 -1.89
C LYS A 317 6.00 25.43 -2.55
N THR A 318 7.08 25.43 -1.77
CA THR A 318 8.44 25.47 -2.31
C THR A 318 9.03 24.10 -2.59
N ARG A 319 8.51 23.06 -1.93
CA ARG A 319 9.09 21.72 -1.97
C ARG A 319 8.08 20.61 -2.24
N LEU A 320 7.10 20.40 -1.38
CA LEU A 320 6.33 19.17 -1.39
C LEU A 320 5.35 19.08 -2.57
N LEU A 321 4.56 20.12 -2.82
CA LEU A 321 3.54 20.09 -3.88
C LEU A 321 4.13 20.11 -5.29
N PRO A 322 5.15 20.92 -5.63
CA PRO A 322 5.77 20.86 -6.94
C PRO A 322 6.41 19.49 -7.25
N LEU A 323 7.01 18.84 -6.24
CA LEU A 323 7.58 17.51 -6.40
C LEU A 323 6.51 16.44 -6.59
N LEU A 324 5.42 16.50 -5.80
CA LEU A 324 4.28 15.60 -5.90
C LEU A 324 3.60 15.73 -7.26
N ASP A 325 3.28 16.96 -7.65
CA ASP A 325 2.57 17.27 -8.89
C ASP A 325 3.29 16.66 -10.09
N ARG A 326 4.60 16.92 -10.19
CA ARG A 326 5.42 16.42 -11.29
C ARG A 326 5.57 14.90 -11.25
N ALA A 327 5.88 14.33 -10.09
CA ALA A 327 6.13 12.90 -9.96
C ALA A 327 4.90 12.06 -10.29
N VAL A 328 3.72 12.45 -9.76
CA VAL A 328 2.48 11.69 -9.97
C VAL A 328 1.95 11.91 -11.39
N ALA A 329 1.92 13.14 -11.88
CA ALA A 329 1.46 13.42 -13.24
C ALA A 329 2.30 12.67 -14.29
N THR A 330 3.64 12.70 -14.15
CA THR A 330 4.53 11.97 -15.07
C THR A 330 4.35 10.45 -14.97
N LEU A 331 4.13 9.93 -13.75
CA LEU A 331 3.84 8.50 -13.56
C LEU A 331 2.57 8.07 -14.31
N LEU A 332 1.50 8.87 -14.21
CA LEU A 332 0.23 8.60 -14.91
C LEU A 332 0.40 8.65 -16.42
N ASP A 333 1.10 9.67 -16.94
CA ASP A 333 1.38 9.79 -18.36
C ASP A 333 2.17 8.57 -18.88
N GLU A 334 3.25 8.20 -18.21
CA GLU A 334 4.09 7.05 -18.62
C GLU A 334 3.36 5.72 -18.54
N LEU A 335 2.52 5.51 -17.51
CA LEU A 335 1.70 4.31 -17.42
C LEU A 335 0.67 4.26 -18.55
N THR A 336 0.10 5.39 -18.92
CA THR A 336 -0.86 5.51 -20.03
C THR A 336 -0.18 5.27 -21.37
N GLU A 337 0.91 5.98 -21.65
CA GLU A 337 1.70 5.86 -22.89
C GLU A 337 2.19 4.43 -23.15
N ARG A 338 2.43 3.66 -22.09
CA ARG A 338 2.88 2.25 -22.16
C ARG A 338 1.72 1.23 -22.13
N GLY A 339 0.47 1.68 -22.06
CA GLY A 339 -0.70 0.79 -21.95
C GLY A 339 -0.75 0.00 -20.64
N LEU A 340 -0.14 0.53 -19.59
CA LEU A 340 -0.04 -0.15 -18.29
C LEU A 340 -1.10 0.32 -17.28
N LEU A 341 -1.65 1.54 -17.44
CA LEU A 341 -2.54 2.14 -16.46
C LEU A 341 -3.82 1.32 -16.25
N GLU A 342 -4.41 0.79 -17.32
CA GLU A 342 -5.62 -0.03 -17.22
C GLU A 342 -5.46 -1.26 -16.33
N THR A 343 -4.24 -1.82 -16.24
CA THR A 343 -3.94 -3.00 -15.43
C THR A 343 -3.07 -2.70 -14.20
N THR A 344 -2.82 -1.42 -13.92
CA THR A 344 -2.04 -0.96 -12.77
C THR A 344 -2.89 0.01 -11.96
N LEU A 345 -3.33 -0.41 -10.76
CA LEU A 345 -3.95 0.50 -9.82
C LEU A 345 -2.89 1.43 -9.22
N VAL A 346 -3.16 2.72 -9.19
CA VAL A 346 -2.32 3.72 -8.52
C VAL A 346 -3.14 4.39 -7.42
N ALA A 347 -2.59 4.41 -6.21
CA ALA A 347 -3.15 5.10 -5.05
C ALA A 347 -2.17 6.14 -4.53
N VAL A 348 -2.64 7.36 -4.24
CA VAL A 348 -1.89 8.38 -3.48
C VAL A 348 -2.57 8.51 -2.14
N VAL A 349 -1.86 8.15 -1.08
CA VAL A 349 -2.41 8.04 0.27
C VAL A 349 -1.48 8.68 1.30
N SER A 350 -2.05 9.14 2.40
CA SER A 350 -1.35 9.56 3.60
C SER A 350 -1.94 8.84 4.80
N GLU A 351 -1.25 8.83 5.93
CA GLU A 351 -1.77 8.18 7.14
C GLU A 351 -2.99 8.90 7.71
N PHE A 352 -3.07 10.22 7.54
CA PHE A 352 -4.20 11.09 7.90
C PHE A 352 -4.08 12.45 7.17
N GLY A 353 -4.97 13.38 7.44
CA GLY A 353 -4.93 14.77 7.01
C GLY A 353 -4.32 15.70 8.05
N ARG A 354 -4.59 16.99 7.89
CA ARG A 354 -4.11 18.04 8.80
C ARG A 354 -5.27 18.83 9.39
N THR A 355 -5.07 19.40 10.60
CA THR A 355 -6.08 20.21 11.26
C THR A 355 -6.61 21.31 10.34
N PRO A 356 -7.93 21.49 10.28
CA PRO A 356 -8.53 22.57 9.51
C PRO A 356 -8.06 23.94 9.93
N LYS A 357 -7.99 24.18 11.24
CA LYS A 357 -7.49 25.44 11.79
C LYS A 357 -5.97 25.45 11.82
N ILE A 358 -5.38 26.53 11.30
CA ILE A 358 -3.95 26.81 11.30
C ILE A 358 -3.51 27.07 12.75
N ASN A 359 -2.41 26.49 13.19
CA ASN A 359 -1.85 26.67 14.50
C ASN A 359 -0.97 27.96 14.58
N ASN A 360 -0.48 28.28 15.77
CA ASN A 360 0.32 29.50 16.02
C ASN A 360 1.68 29.54 15.32
N ASN A 361 2.13 28.42 14.76
CA ASN A 361 3.40 28.28 14.05
C ASN A 361 3.22 28.29 12.52
N ALA A 362 2.08 28.83 12.03
CA ALA A 362 1.69 28.75 10.62
C ALA A 362 1.72 27.31 10.07
N GLY A 363 1.45 26.36 10.92
CA GLY A 363 1.42 24.93 10.65
C GLY A 363 0.01 24.36 10.81
N ARG A 364 -0.09 23.05 10.56
CA ARG A 364 -1.30 22.27 10.84
C ARG A 364 -0.93 21.01 11.59
N ASP A 365 -1.71 20.65 12.61
CA ASP A 365 -1.51 19.46 13.41
C ASP A 365 -2.18 18.22 12.78
N HIS A 366 -2.16 17.07 13.45
CA HIS A 366 -2.72 15.83 12.94
C HIS A 366 -4.26 15.85 12.92
N TRP A 367 -4.86 15.32 11.85
CA TRP A 367 -6.31 15.25 11.70
C TRP A 367 -6.75 13.98 10.97
N SER A 368 -7.38 13.06 11.67
CA SER A 368 -7.81 11.77 11.14
C SER A 368 -9.30 11.69 10.81
N ASP A 369 -10.07 12.72 11.20
CA ASP A 369 -11.51 12.72 11.04
C ASP A 369 -11.96 12.99 9.61
N VAL A 370 -11.09 13.62 8.80
CA VAL A 370 -11.26 13.71 7.36
C VAL A 370 -9.92 13.96 6.67
N PHE A 371 -9.68 13.25 5.57
CA PHE A 371 -8.55 13.46 4.66
C PHE A 371 -8.87 13.00 3.24
N SER A 372 -7.94 13.21 2.31
CA SER A 372 -8.17 12.90 0.90
C SER A 372 -7.27 11.75 0.43
N VAL A 373 -7.81 10.94 -0.46
CA VAL A 373 -7.11 9.84 -1.15
C VAL A 373 -7.36 9.96 -2.64
N VAL A 374 -6.34 9.69 -3.45
CA VAL A 374 -6.46 9.62 -4.92
C VAL A 374 -6.33 8.17 -5.38
N LEU A 375 -7.23 7.72 -6.26
CA LEU A 375 -7.23 6.38 -6.85
C LEU A 375 -7.41 6.45 -8.36
N THR A 376 -6.62 5.64 -9.10
CA THR A 376 -6.78 5.54 -10.56
C THR A 376 -6.27 4.21 -11.11
N GLY A 377 -6.55 3.95 -12.37
CA GLY A 377 -6.07 2.77 -13.10
C GLY A 377 -6.64 1.45 -12.58
N GLY A 378 -6.07 0.35 -13.03
CA GLY A 378 -6.46 -0.99 -12.57
C GLY A 378 -7.93 -1.33 -12.82
N GLY A 379 -8.55 -0.79 -13.88
CA GLY A 379 -9.95 -1.02 -14.22
C GLY A 379 -10.95 -0.18 -13.41
N LEU A 380 -10.51 0.80 -12.64
CA LEU A 380 -11.40 1.74 -11.97
C LEU A 380 -12.02 2.73 -12.98
N LYS A 381 -13.28 3.09 -12.78
CA LYS A 381 -13.86 4.26 -13.41
C LYS A 381 -13.13 5.50 -12.90
N THR A 382 -12.86 6.49 -13.74
CA THR A 382 -12.06 7.66 -13.40
C THR A 382 -12.82 8.98 -13.59
N GLY A 383 -12.22 10.09 -13.15
CA GLY A 383 -12.78 11.43 -13.32
C GLY A 383 -13.80 11.83 -12.26
N GLN A 384 -13.94 11.07 -11.18
CA GLN A 384 -14.92 11.32 -10.14
C GLN A 384 -14.30 12.01 -8.91
N VAL A 385 -15.11 12.87 -8.29
CA VAL A 385 -14.81 13.48 -7.00
C VAL A 385 -15.88 13.00 -6.03
N LEU A 386 -15.50 12.11 -5.12
CA LEU A 386 -16.43 11.45 -4.21
C LEU A 386 -16.34 12.04 -2.81
N GLY A 387 -17.50 12.26 -2.24
CA GLY A 387 -17.67 12.80 -0.91
C GLY A 387 -17.29 14.28 -0.79
N THR A 388 -17.71 14.88 0.30
CA THR A 388 -17.33 16.24 0.69
C THR A 388 -17.09 16.29 2.19
N SER A 389 -16.16 17.14 2.61
CA SER A 389 -16.08 17.57 4.00
C SER A 389 -16.95 18.82 4.22
N ASN A 390 -17.23 19.16 5.47
CA ASN A 390 -17.98 20.35 5.83
C ASN A 390 -17.25 21.64 5.38
N ALA A 391 -17.89 22.80 5.57
CA ALA A 391 -17.39 24.10 5.10
C ALA A 391 -15.99 24.48 5.61
N ARG A 392 -15.51 23.82 6.68
CA ARG A 392 -14.19 24.04 7.27
C ARG A 392 -13.26 22.81 7.13
N ALA A 393 -13.69 21.77 6.42
CA ALA A 393 -12.97 20.50 6.28
C ALA A 393 -12.63 19.82 7.62
N GLU A 394 -13.56 19.87 8.58
CA GLU A 394 -13.39 19.29 9.91
C GLU A 394 -13.82 17.81 9.94
N ILE A 395 -14.93 17.49 9.27
CA ILE A 395 -15.53 16.15 9.25
C ILE A 395 -16.14 15.86 7.87
N PRO A 396 -16.37 14.60 7.51
CA PRO A 396 -17.18 14.25 6.35
C PRO A 396 -18.59 14.83 6.47
N GLN A 397 -19.06 15.49 5.42
CA GLN A 397 -20.42 16.03 5.34
C GLN A 397 -21.30 15.15 4.46
N ASP A 398 -20.77 14.68 3.34
CA ASP A 398 -21.47 13.82 2.39
C ASP A 398 -20.59 12.61 2.05
N ARG A 399 -21.25 11.46 1.86
CA ARG A 399 -20.59 10.21 1.48
C ARG A 399 -19.33 9.92 2.33
N PRO A 400 -19.41 9.74 3.66
CA PRO A 400 -18.26 9.37 4.47
C PRO A 400 -17.68 8.03 3.96
N ILE A 401 -16.35 7.98 3.83
CA ILE A 401 -15.61 6.83 3.34
C ILE A 401 -14.65 6.40 4.44
N HIS A 402 -14.87 5.23 5.03
CA HIS A 402 -13.88 4.67 5.94
C HIS A 402 -12.64 4.21 5.15
N TYR A 403 -11.43 4.41 5.70
CA TYR A 403 -10.22 4.06 4.96
C TYR A 403 -10.16 2.57 4.55
N ASN A 404 -10.77 1.68 5.33
CA ASN A 404 -10.86 0.27 4.96
C ASN A 404 -11.69 0.02 3.68
N ASP A 405 -12.57 0.94 3.28
CA ASP A 405 -13.28 0.85 1.99
C ASP A 405 -12.32 1.09 0.82
N VAL A 406 -11.34 1.97 1.03
CA VAL A 406 -10.23 2.17 0.08
C VAL A 406 -9.41 0.89 -0.06
N LEU A 407 -9.03 0.26 1.06
CA LEU A 407 -8.30 -1.01 1.05
C LEU A 407 -9.13 -2.14 0.42
N ALA A 408 -10.42 -2.23 0.74
CA ALA A 408 -11.32 -3.21 0.14
C ALA A 408 -11.41 -3.03 -1.38
N THR A 409 -11.41 -1.77 -1.86
CA THR A 409 -11.39 -1.45 -3.30
C THR A 409 -10.09 -1.92 -3.95
N ILE A 410 -8.94 -1.64 -3.32
CA ILE A 410 -7.62 -2.09 -3.82
C ILE A 410 -7.57 -3.62 -3.90
N TYR A 411 -7.98 -4.32 -2.84
CA TYR A 411 -8.01 -5.78 -2.82
C TYR A 411 -8.94 -6.36 -3.89
N ARG A 412 -10.15 -5.80 -4.02
CA ARG A 412 -11.10 -6.23 -5.05
C ARG A 412 -10.51 -6.11 -6.46
N GLN A 413 -9.90 -4.97 -6.80
CA GLN A 413 -9.30 -4.77 -8.12
C GLN A 413 -8.14 -5.75 -8.37
N LEU A 414 -7.40 -6.11 -7.33
CA LEU A 414 -6.36 -7.14 -7.40
C LEU A 414 -6.93 -8.58 -7.40
N GLY A 415 -8.25 -8.78 -7.39
CA GLY A 415 -8.88 -10.09 -7.36
C GLY A 415 -8.70 -10.84 -6.03
N ILE A 416 -8.59 -10.11 -4.92
CA ILE A 416 -8.38 -10.66 -3.59
C ILE A 416 -9.66 -10.48 -2.76
N ALA A 417 -10.23 -11.58 -2.30
CA ALA A 417 -11.38 -11.55 -1.40
C ALA A 417 -10.94 -11.11 0.01
N THR A 418 -11.59 -10.09 0.54
CA THR A 418 -11.22 -9.48 1.85
C THR A 418 -11.62 -10.32 3.05
N ASP A 419 -12.60 -11.21 2.87
CA ASP A 419 -13.05 -12.20 3.88
C ASP A 419 -12.14 -13.42 3.98
N ARG A 420 -11.12 -13.51 3.12
CA ARG A 420 -10.14 -14.60 3.18
C ARG A 420 -9.41 -14.57 4.52
N VAL A 421 -9.34 -15.74 5.17
CA VAL A 421 -8.82 -15.91 6.52
C VAL A 421 -7.47 -16.64 6.51
N PHE A 422 -6.55 -16.19 7.35
CA PHE A 422 -5.30 -16.88 7.68
C PHE A 422 -5.31 -17.28 9.16
N MET A 423 -4.75 -18.46 9.48
CA MET A 423 -4.62 -18.89 10.86
C MET A 423 -3.35 -18.34 11.49
N HIS A 424 -3.47 -17.71 12.66
CA HIS A 424 -2.35 -17.25 13.46
C HIS A 424 -2.59 -17.62 14.91
N GLU A 425 -1.69 -18.41 15.51
CA GLU A 425 -1.80 -18.92 16.89
C GLU A 425 -3.17 -19.57 17.19
N GLY A 426 -3.68 -20.36 16.23
CA GLY A 426 -4.98 -21.01 16.34
C GLY A 426 -6.21 -20.10 16.16
N ARG A 427 -6.00 -18.81 15.86
CA ARG A 427 -7.08 -17.84 15.65
C ARG A 427 -7.21 -17.48 14.17
N PRO A 428 -8.45 -17.36 13.65
CA PRO A 428 -8.68 -16.88 12.30
C PRO A 428 -8.46 -15.37 12.22
N VAL A 429 -7.63 -14.94 11.27
CA VAL A 429 -7.36 -13.52 10.99
C VAL A 429 -7.76 -13.23 9.53
N PRO A 430 -8.81 -12.47 9.26
CA PRO A 430 -9.18 -12.11 7.90
C PRO A 430 -8.14 -11.15 7.30
N ILE A 431 -8.11 -11.03 5.97
CA ILE A 431 -7.25 -10.04 5.29
C ILE A 431 -7.65 -8.62 5.70
N LEU A 432 -8.95 -8.39 5.82
CA LEU A 432 -9.53 -7.13 6.25
C LEU A 432 -10.74 -7.43 7.13
N TYR A 433 -10.81 -6.87 8.33
CA TYR A 433 -11.89 -7.17 9.26
C TYR A 433 -13.18 -6.39 8.99
N GLN A 434 -13.09 -5.29 8.23
CA GLN A 434 -14.20 -4.45 7.80
C GLN A 434 -13.82 -3.71 6.52
N GLY A 435 -14.79 -3.15 5.84
CA GLY A 435 -14.62 -2.37 4.62
C GLY A 435 -15.37 -2.98 3.45
N THR A 436 -15.98 -2.12 2.66
CA THR A 436 -16.72 -2.47 1.45
C THR A 436 -16.11 -1.75 0.26
N PRO A 437 -15.85 -2.44 -0.86
CA PRO A 437 -15.35 -1.77 -2.06
C PRO A 437 -16.28 -0.62 -2.47
N ILE A 438 -15.70 0.50 -2.86
CA ILE A 438 -16.41 1.73 -3.24
C ILE A 438 -17.11 1.49 -4.58
N PRO A 439 -18.45 1.36 -4.61
CA PRO A 439 -19.17 0.89 -5.79
C PRO A 439 -19.14 1.88 -6.94
N GLU A 440 -18.99 3.18 -6.67
CA GLU A 440 -18.92 4.23 -7.68
C GLU A 440 -17.69 4.09 -8.58
N LEU A 441 -16.61 3.50 -8.05
CA LEU A 441 -15.33 3.33 -8.75
C LEU A 441 -15.23 2.04 -9.57
N ILE A 442 -16.17 1.11 -9.40
CA ILE A 442 -16.06 -0.26 -9.94
C ILE A 442 -16.95 -0.44 -11.16
#